data_937040b48002a5a112e020a7541aada0
#
_entry.id   937040b48002a5a112e020a7541aada0
#
_cell.length_a   1.000
_cell.length_b   1.000
_cell.length_c   1.000
_cell.angle_alpha   90.00
_cell.angle_beta   90.00
_cell.angle_gamma   90.00
#
_symmetry.space_group_name_H-M   'P 1'
#
loop_
_entity.id
_entity.type
_entity.pdbx_description
1 polymer ?
#
loop_
_entity_poly.entity_id
_entity_poly.type
_entity_poly.pdbx_seq_one_letter_code
_entity_poly.pdbx_strand_id
1 'polypeptide(L)'
;MRYVAPAPYGVEAMTLAQLREMAPPGYLTAPQRPAFHLLILGSCGQATHTVDFREYPIGRGCGVWVRPGQVQRFSSDDEKLSADLVLFQPDFLIPGTEAAAIADDRFGPVNYDCSHSTRYHLDQARSTLREGYAEALQTARPGDAMQTEMLRHLLSVLILRLTAAPAPRTNGSHHGADGLHGRFRDLLERDFAVAHDVEHYARVLGYSSRTLSRATQTAVDQTPKQMIQERIALEAARLLAHSSLAVAPIAAGLGFRDPSNFSTFFTRQTGIAPTKFRRQQQQSATEP
;
A
#
# COMPACT_ATOMS: atom_id res chain seq x y z
N MET A 1 -10.51 16.73 -6.14
CA MET A 1 -9.15 17.23 -6.47
C MET A 1 -8.19 16.05 -6.28
N ARG A 2 -7.46 15.59 -7.29
CA ARG A 2 -6.42 14.57 -7.08
C ARG A 2 -5.25 15.26 -6.42
N TYR A 3 -4.79 14.80 -5.27
CA TYR A 3 -3.47 15.14 -4.77
C TYR A 3 -2.48 14.74 -5.87
N VAL A 4 -1.91 15.73 -6.51
CA VAL A 4 -0.91 15.50 -7.55
C VAL A 4 0.39 15.18 -6.81
N ALA A 5 0.92 14.02 -7.13
CA ALA A 5 2.12 13.43 -6.58
C ALA A 5 3.24 14.40 -6.22
N PRO A 6 4.09 14.01 -5.25
CA PRO A 6 5.06 14.91 -4.63
C PRO A 6 5.93 15.64 -5.66
N ALA A 7 5.78 16.93 -5.72
CA ALA A 7 6.60 17.84 -6.48
C ALA A 7 7.20 18.87 -5.48
N PRO A 8 8.42 19.34 -5.69
CA PRO A 8 9.23 19.28 -6.91
C PRO A 8 10.27 18.14 -6.96
N TYR A 9 10.49 17.40 -5.86
CA TYR A 9 11.63 16.46 -5.73
C TYR A 9 11.27 14.99 -5.90
N GLY A 10 10.00 14.61 -6.13
CA GLY A 10 9.55 13.22 -6.14
C GLY A 10 9.37 12.61 -4.73
N VAL A 11 9.67 13.37 -3.68
CA VAL A 11 9.40 13.06 -2.28
C VAL A 11 8.84 14.29 -1.58
N GLU A 12 8.00 14.08 -0.58
CA GLU A 12 7.43 15.10 0.29
C GLU A 12 7.39 14.60 1.72
N ALA A 13 7.78 15.45 2.68
CA ALA A 13 7.73 15.16 4.10
C ALA A 13 6.95 16.26 4.81
N MET A 14 5.86 15.88 5.49
CA MET A 14 4.99 16.82 6.20
C MET A 14 4.42 16.18 7.47
N THR A 15 3.78 16.98 8.29
CA THR A 15 2.98 16.46 9.43
C THR A 15 1.54 16.19 9.02
N LEU A 16 0.86 15.31 9.76
CA LEU A 16 -0.57 15.09 9.57
C LEU A 16 -1.38 16.37 9.82
N ALA A 17 -0.94 17.26 10.70
CA ALA A 17 -1.56 18.57 10.91
C ALA A 17 -1.52 19.43 9.64
N GLN A 18 -0.36 19.53 8.99
CA GLN A 18 -0.23 20.24 7.72
C GLN A 18 -1.13 19.63 6.62
N LEU A 19 -1.19 18.30 6.54
CA LEU A 19 -2.10 17.65 5.58
C LEU A 19 -3.56 18.00 5.85
N ARG A 20 -3.99 18.04 7.13
CA ARG A 20 -5.36 18.44 7.50
C ARG A 20 -5.70 19.88 7.10
N GLU A 21 -4.76 20.80 7.28
CA GLU A 21 -4.94 22.21 6.88
C GLU A 21 -5.10 22.38 5.36
N MET A 22 -4.41 21.55 4.57
CA MET A 22 -4.47 21.60 3.11
C MET A 22 -5.64 20.83 2.50
N ALA A 23 -6.14 19.81 3.22
CA ALA A 23 -7.15 18.91 2.69
C ALA A 23 -8.56 19.53 2.73
N PRO A 24 -9.35 19.41 1.68
CA PRO A 24 -10.76 19.79 1.73
C PRO A 24 -11.52 18.98 2.79
N PRO A 25 -12.61 19.50 3.37
CA PRO A 25 -13.45 18.76 4.31
C PRO A 25 -13.89 17.40 3.75
N GLY A 26 -13.78 16.35 4.57
CA GLY A 26 -14.13 14.98 4.19
C GLY A 26 -13.15 14.29 3.24
N TYR A 27 -12.11 14.97 2.76
CA TYR A 27 -11.15 14.37 1.82
C TYR A 27 -10.36 13.20 2.46
N LEU A 28 -9.92 13.36 3.70
CA LEU A 28 -9.10 12.35 4.37
C LEU A 28 -9.89 11.10 4.77
N THR A 29 -11.18 11.25 5.11
CA THR A 29 -12.06 10.15 5.46
C THR A 29 -12.66 9.44 4.25
N ALA A 30 -12.61 10.05 3.07
CA ALA A 30 -13.02 9.40 1.82
C ALA A 30 -11.98 8.37 1.36
N PRO A 31 -12.40 7.24 0.75
CA PRO A 31 -11.47 6.28 0.16
C PRO A 31 -10.60 6.92 -0.90
N GLN A 32 -9.29 6.79 -0.77
CA GLN A 32 -8.29 7.32 -1.71
C GLN A 32 -7.43 6.18 -2.25
N ARG A 33 -7.02 6.28 -3.50
CA ARG A 33 -6.12 5.31 -4.15
C ARG A 33 -4.91 6.05 -4.70
N PRO A 34 -3.87 6.28 -3.89
CA PRO A 34 -2.67 6.98 -4.33
C PRO A 34 -1.89 6.17 -5.38
N ALA A 35 -1.24 6.89 -6.30
CA ALA A 35 -0.29 6.32 -7.25
C ALA A 35 1.16 6.40 -6.74
N PHE A 36 1.35 6.80 -5.48
CA PHE A 36 2.63 7.00 -4.80
C PHE A 36 2.63 6.23 -3.47
N HIS A 37 3.79 6.07 -2.88
CA HIS A 37 3.94 5.51 -1.52
C HIS A 37 3.59 6.56 -0.47
N LEU A 38 2.91 6.14 0.59
CA LEU A 38 2.64 6.96 1.77
C LEU A 38 3.07 6.20 3.02
N LEU A 39 4.07 6.73 3.72
CA LEU A 39 4.45 6.29 5.07
C LEU A 39 3.77 7.21 6.08
N ILE A 40 3.11 6.63 7.07
CA ILE A 40 2.48 7.33 8.20
C ILE A 40 3.19 6.85 9.47
N LEU A 41 3.92 7.72 10.13
CA LEU A 41 4.75 7.40 11.30
C LEU A 41 4.19 8.13 12.53
N GLY A 42 3.49 7.40 13.38
CA GLY A 42 2.86 7.96 14.57
C GLY A 42 3.87 8.45 15.61
N SER A 43 3.67 9.67 16.14
CA SER A 43 4.51 10.28 17.16
C SER A 43 3.81 10.43 18.51
N CYS A 44 2.51 10.75 18.51
CA CYS A 44 1.69 10.91 19.71
C CYS A 44 0.23 10.61 19.40
N GLY A 45 -0.54 10.25 20.41
CA GLY A 45 -1.93 9.87 20.26
C GLY A 45 -2.10 8.44 19.73
N GLN A 46 -3.34 8.06 19.45
CA GLN A 46 -3.72 6.78 18.86
C GLN A 46 -4.89 6.99 17.91
N ALA A 47 -4.89 6.29 16.79
CA ALA A 47 -5.98 6.23 15.83
C ALA A 47 -5.91 4.92 15.04
N THR A 48 -6.86 4.70 14.16
CA THR A 48 -6.82 3.63 13.17
C THR A 48 -6.70 4.21 11.77
N HIS A 49 -5.98 3.51 10.90
CA HIS A 49 -5.89 3.82 9.49
C HIS A 49 -6.35 2.63 8.66
N THR A 50 -7.24 2.86 7.73
CA THR A 50 -7.74 1.77 6.88
C THR A 50 -6.90 1.67 5.61
N VAL A 51 -6.36 0.47 5.34
CA VAL A 51 -5.68 0.13 4.09
C VAL A 51 -6.31 -1.14 3.52
N ASP A 52 -6.76 -1.09 2.27
CA ASP A 52 -7.43 -2.21 1.60
C ASP A 52 -8.54 -2.85 2.45
N PHE A 53 -9.38 -2.00 3.06
CA PHE A 53 -10.54 -2.39 3.86
C PHE A 53 -10.21 -3.10 5.19
N ARG A 54 -8.94 -3.07 5.62
CA ARG A 54 -8.49 -3.53 6.93
C ARG A 54 -8.00 -2.35 7.76
N GLU A 55 -8.32 -2.38 9.05
CA GLU A 55 -7.89 -1.35 9.99
C GLU A 55 -6.54 -1.70 10.61
N TYR A 56 -5.67 -0.70 10.68
CA TYR A 56 -4.35 -0.81 11.27
C TYR A 56 -4.18 0.27 12.33
N PRO A 57 -3.68 -0.08 13.53
CA PRO A 57 -3.43 0.90 14.57
C PRO A 57 -2.28 1.83 14.15
N ILE A 58 -2.48 3.13 14.39
CA ILE A 58 -1.43 4.14 14.31
C ILE A 58 -1.31 4.83 15.67
N GLY A 59 -0.10 5.00 16.11
CA GLY A 59 0.20 5.70 17.34
C GLY A 59 1.70 5.77 17.57
N ARG A 60 2.08 6.16 18.76
CA ARG A 60 3.49 6.26 19.11
C ARG A 60 4.20 4.91 18.96
N GLY A 61 5.17 4.81 18.05
CA GLY A 61 5.92 3.60 17.76
C GLY A 61 5.23 2.66 16.77
N CYS A 62 4.20 3.11 16.06
CA CYS A 62 3.58 2.37 14.96
C CYS A 62 3.72 3.14 13.65
N GLY A 63 4.07 2.42 12.59
CA GLY A 63 4.11 2.94 11.23
C GLY A 63 3.15 2.19 10.32
N VAL A 64 2.51 2.90 9.41
CA VAL A 64 1.70 2.31 8.33
C VAL A 64 2.29 2.71 6.99
N TRP A 65 2.47 1.75 6.11
CA TRP A 65 2.95 1.96 4.75
C TRP A 65 1.86 1.61 3.75
N VAL A 66 1.30 2.64 3.12
CA VAL A 66 0.38 2.50 1.99
C VAL A 66 1.19 2.49 0.70
N ARG A 67 1.05 1.44 -0.09
CA ARG A 67 1.76 1.28 -1.37
C ARG A 67 0.91 1.77 -2.54
N PRO A 68 1.52 2.13 -3.67
CA PRO A 68 0.79 2.57 -4.87
C PRO A 68 -0.32 1.59 -5.26
N GLY A 69 -1.51 2.15 -5.51
CA GLY A 69 -2.68 1.37 -5.91
C GLY A 69 -3.46 0.71 -4.76
N GLN A 70 -3.02 0.78 -3.51
CA GLN A 70 -3.84 0.41 -2.36
C GLN A 70 -4.90 1.48 -2.09
N VAL A 71 -6.08 1.07 -1.61
CA VAL A 71 -7.10 2.02 -1.15
C VAL A 71 -6.87 2.32 0.32
N GLN A 72 -6.85 3.58 0.69
CA GLN A 72 -6.64 4.02 2.06
C GLN A 72 -7.64 5.10 2.48
N ARG A 73 -7.83 5.26 3.78
CA ARG A 73 -8.54 6.39 4.38
C ARG A 73 -8.12 6.59 5.83
N PHE A 74 -8.13 7.85 6.28
CA PHE A 74 -7.98 8.18 7.69
C PHE A 74 -9.30 7.93 8.44
N SER A 75 -9.21 7.58 9.70
CA SER A 75 -10.38 7.48 10.59
C SER A 75 -10.87 8.87 10.96
N SER A 76 -12.16 9.00 11.29
CA SER A 76 -12.71 10.22 11.91
C SER A 76 -12.14 10.50 13.31
N ASP A 77 -11.62 9.49 13.99
CA ASP A 77 -11.10 9.59 15.37
C ASP A 77 -9.62 10.03 15.42
N ASP A 78 -9.04 10.45 14.30
CA ASP A 78 -7.62 10.77 14.21
C ASP A 78 -7.24 12.17 14.73
N GLU A 79 -8.19 12.98 15.21
CA GLU A 79 -7.95 14.36 15.66
C GLU A 79 -6.82 14.50 16.69
N LYS A 80 -6.67 13.50 17.56
CA LYS A 80 -5.62 13.45 18.60
C LYS A 80 -4.32 12.79 18.12
N LEU A 81 -4.29 12.31 16.89
CA LEU A 81 -3.10 11.69 16.32
C LEU A 81 -2.13 12.75 15.82
N SER A 82 -0.90 12.69 16.29
CA SER A 82 0.24 13.37 15.67
C SER A 82 1.06 12.34 14.93
N ALA A 83 1.34 12.59 13.66
CA ALA A 83 2.13 11.71 12.81
C ALA A 83 2.93 12.52 11.79
N ASP A 84 4.08 12.00 11.39
CA ASP A 84 4.78 12.46 10.20
C ASP A 84 4.38 11.60 9.01
N LEU A 85 4.23 12.26 7.87
CA LEU A 85 3.87 11.66 6.59
C LEU A 85 5.04 11.82 5.64
N VAL A 86 5.40 10.73 4.97
CA VAL A 86 6.38 10.76 3.89
C VAL A 86 5.75 10.17 2.65
N LEU A 87 5.61 11.00 1.62
CA LEU A 87 5.05 10.64 0.33
C LEU A 87 6.20 10.58 -0.69
N PHE A 88 6.26 9.53 -1.50
CA PHE A 88 7.29 9.46 -2.54
C PHE A 88 6.82 8.67 -3.76
N GLN A 89 7.38 9.04 -4.93
CA GLN A 89 7.11 8.37 -6.20
C GLN A 89 7.70 6.96 -6.21
N PRO A 90 7.09 5.98 -6.91
CA PRO A 90 7.63 4.62 -7.02
C PRO A 90 9.06 4.54 -7.56
N ASP A 91 9.42 5.47 -8.47
CA ASP A 91 10.73 5.55 -9.13
C ASP A 91 11.70 6.52 -8.42
N PHE A 92 11.35 7.02 -7.24
CA PHE A 92 12.20 7.99 -6.53
C PHE A 92 13.46 7.36 -5.94
N LEU A 93 13.40 6.14 -5.46
CA LEU A 93 14.54 5.45 -4.87
C LEU A 93 15.57 5.01 -5.93
N ILE A 94 16.81 4.84 -5.51
CA ILE A 94 17.89 4.41 -6.42
C ILE A 94 17.66 2.94 -6.79
N PRO A 95 17.49 2.61 -8.09
CA PRO A 95 17.27 1.24 -8.53
C PRO A 95 18.42 0.30 -8.10
N GLY A 96 18.09 -0.92 -7.75
CA GLY A 96 19.06 -1.93 -7.33
C GLY A 96 19.53 -1.82 -5.88
N THR A 97 19.02 -0.84 -5.11
CA THR A 97 19.27 -0.76 -3.67
C THR A 97 18.26 -1.60 -2.88
N GLU A 98 18.65 -2.02 -1.67
CA GLU A 98 17.76 -2.75 -0.75
C GLU A 98 16.50 -1.92 -0.41
N ALA A 99 16.63 -0.61 -0.24
CA ALA A 99 15.49 0.27 0.03
C ALA A 99 14.50 0.29 -1.14
N ALA A 100 14.97 0.28 -2.37
CA ALA A 100 14.11 0.18 -3.56
C ALA A 100 13.44 -1.19 -3.64
N ALA A 101 14.16 -2.28 -3.41
CA ALA A 101 13.59 -3.63 -3.39
C ALA A 101 12.48 -3.79 -2.33
N ILE A 102 12.67 -3.21 -1.13
CA ILE A 102 11.65 -3.17 -0.08
C ILE A 102 10.42 -2.35 -0.51
N ALA A 103 10.62 -1.21 -1.16
CA ALA A 103 9.53 -0.37 -1.63
C ALA A 103 8.73 -1.04 -2.77
N ASP A 104 9.43 -1.74 -3.67
CA ASP A 104 8.83 -2.47 -4.79
C ASP A 104 8.07 -3.73 -4.35
N ASP A 105 8.34 -4.25 -3.13
CA ASP A 105 7.59 -5.39 -2.59
C ASP A 105 6.14 -4.98 -2.28
N ARG A 106 5.26 -5.21 -3.24
CA ARG A 106 3.81 -4.93 -3.14
C ARG A 106 3.10 -5.74 -2.05
N PHE A 107 3.73 -6.78 -1.56
CA PHE A 107 3.20 -7.67 -0.52
C PHE A 107 3.90 -7.46 0.83
N GLY A 108 4.78 -6.51 0.91
CA GLY A 108 5.43 -6.14 2.16
C GLY A 108 4.42 -5.74 3.23
N PRO A 109 4.81 -5.78 4.51
CA PRO A 109 3.93 -5.43 5.62
C PRO A 109 3.30 -4.05 5.43
N VAL A 110 2.03 -3.90 5.82
CA VAL A 110 1.35 -2.60 5.89
C VAL A 110 1.65 -1.92 7.21
N ASN A 111 1.69 -2.69 8.32
CA ASN A 111 1.93 -2.16 9.65
C ASN A 111 3.32 -2.55 10.16
N TYR A 112 4.00 -1.61 10.81
CA TYR A 112 5.33 -1.76 11.39
C TYR A 112 5.28 -1.40 12.87
N ASP A 113 5.76 -2.31 13.74
CA ASP A 113 5.94 -2.04 15.15
C ASP A 113 7.34 -1.45 15.38
N CYS A 114 7.38 -0.18 15.72
CA CYS A 114 8.59 0.59 15.97
C CYS A 114 8.77 0.91 17.46
N SER A 115 8.11 0.17 18.36
CA SER A 115 8.02 0.46 19.79
C SER A 115 9.30 0.17 20.59
N HIS A 116 10.28 -0.59 20.02
CA HIS A 116 11.45 -1.09 20.72
C HIS A 116 12.78 -0.41 20.32
N SER A 117 13.90 -1.06 20.56
CA SER A 117 15.30 -0.56 20.52
C SER A 117 15.70 0.24 19.25
N THR A 118 14.99 0.06 18.16
CA THR A 118 15.23 0.76 16.88
C THR A 118 14.58 2.14 16.80
N ARG A 119 13.68 2.46 17.73
CA ARG A 119 12.85 3.68 17.70
C ARG A 119 13.67 4.97 17.66
N TYR A 120 14.68 5.08 18.51
CA TYR A 120 15.56 6.29 18.53
C TYR A 120 16.15 6.57 17.14
N HIS A 121 16.66 5.54 16.48
CA HIS A 121 17.27 5.69 15.15
C HIS A 121 16.23 5.96 14.06
N LEU A 122 15.02 5.41 14.20
CA LEU A 122 13.92 5.72 13.29
C LEU A 122 13.45 7.18 13.46
N ASP A 123 13.31 7.65 14.70
CA ASP A 123 12.94 9.03 15.01
C ASP A 123 13.99 10.03 14.49
N GLN A 124 15.29 9.70 14.60
CA GLN A 124 16.35 10.50 14.00
C GLN A 124 16.25 10.52 12.46
N ALA A 125 16.12 9.37 11.81
CA ALA A 125 16.02 9.29 10.35
C ALA A 125 14.81 10.08 9.82
N ARG A 126 13.67 9.99 10.51
CA ARG A 126 12.45 10.75 10.22
C ARG A 126 12.66 12.26 10.35
N SER A 127 13.28 12.72 11.45
CA SER A 127 13.58 14.14 11.69
C SER A 127 14.52 14.68 10.63
N THR A 128 15.61 13.96 10.36
CA THR A 128 16.62 14.37 9.36
C THR A 128 16.02 14.46 7.96
N LEU A 129 15.16 13.52 7.56
CA LEU A 129 14.48 13.61 6.26
C LEU A 129 13.55 14.83 6.18
N ARG A 130 12.77 15.11 7.24
CA ARG A 130 11.88 16.27 7.27
C ARG A 130 12.64 17.58 7.25
N GLU A 131 13.72 17.69 8.02
CA GLU A 131 14.59 18.87 8.05
C GLU A 131 15.25 19.09 6.69
N GLY A 132 15.84 18.04 6.08
CA GLY A 132 16.43 18.11 4.75
C GLY A 132 15.42 18.48 3.66
N TYR A 133 14.17 18.00 3.76
CA TYR A 133 13.11 18.41 2.86
C TYR A 133 12.73 19.89 3.04
N ALA A 134 12.60 20.36 4.29
CA ALA A 134 12.29 21.76 4.59
C ALA A 134 13.43 22.69 4.10
N GLU A 135 14.69 22.30 4.27
CA GLU A 135 15.86 23.03 3.76
C GLU A 135 15.83 23.08 2.22
N ALA A 136 15.55 21.96 1.56
CA ALA A 136 15.45 21.90 0.11
C ALA A 136 14.38 22.87 -0.44
N LEU A 137 13.24 22.99 0.24
CA LEU A 137 12.18 23.93 -0.16
C LEU A 137 12.60 25.40 -0.02
N GLN A 138 13.52 25.73 0.92
CA GLN A 138 13.95 27.10 1.18
C GLN A 138 15.14 27.53 0.32
N THR A 139 16.05 26.60 0.03
CA THR A 139 17.37 26.93 -0.52
C THR A 139 17.57 26.45 -1.94
N ALA A 140 16.91 25.38 -2.34
CA ALA A 140 17.19 24.73 -3.61
C ALA A 140 16.48 25.40 -4.79
N ARG A 141 17.17 25.38 -5.92
CA ARG A 141 16.56 25.72 -7.22
C ARG A 141 15.78 24.52 -7.74
N PRO A 142 14.67 24.73 -8.46
CA PRO A 142 13.98 23.63 -9.12
C PRO A 142 14.95 22.80 -9.98
N GLY A 143 15.00 21.47 -9.73
CA GLY A 143 15.91 20.55 -10.44
C GLY A 143 17.31 20.44 -9.84
N ASP A 144 17.54 20.88 -8.59
CA ASP A 144 18.81 20.65 -7.88
C ASP A 144 19.04 19.14 -7.66
N ALA A 145 19.94 18.58 -8.49
CA ALA A 145 20.27 17.16 -8.48
C ALA A 145 20.91 16.73 -7.15
N MET A 146 21.70 17.58 -6.50
CA MET A 146 22.36 17.27 -5.24
C MET A 146 21.34 17.14 -4.11
N GLN A 147 20.39 18.07 -4.02
CA GLN A 147 19.33 18.02 -3.01
C GLN A 147 18.42 16.81 -3.22
N THR A 148 18.08 16.49 -4.46
CA THR A 148 17.31 15.30 -4.80
C THR A 148 18.04 14.02 -4.36
N GLU A 149 19.34 13.93 -4.60
CA GLU A 149 20.17 12.78 -4.22
C GLU A 149 20.29 12.65 -2.70
N MET A 150 20.47 13.75 -1.98
CA MET A 150 20.45 13.75 -0.51
C MET A 150 19.12 13.23 0.03
N LEU A 151 17.99 13.69 -0.49
CA LEU A 151 16.67 13.24 -0.08
C LEU A 151 16.44 11.75 -0.38
N ARG A 152 16.96 11.23 -1.50
CA ARG A 152 16.93 9.80 -1.82
C ARG A 152 17.67 8.96 -0.78
N HIS A 153 18.86 9.39 -0.38
CA HIS A 153 19.62 8.69 0.64
C HIS A 153 18.97 8.77 2.02
N LEU A 154 18.44 9.93 2.41
CA LEU A 154 17.71 10.09 3.67
C LEU A 154 16.46 9.21 3.73
N LEU A 155 15.68 9.16 2.64
CA LEU A 155 14.53 8.25 2.53
C LEU A 155 14.96 6.79 2.58
N SER A 156 16.05 6.42 1.92
CA SER A 156 16.58 5.05 1.96
C SER A 156 16.95 4.65 3.40
N VAL A 157 17.62 5.52 4.15
CA VAL A 157 17.93 5.28 5.56
C VAL A 157 16.65 5.11 6.39
N LEU A 158 15.63 5.95 6.18
CA LEU A 158 14.35 5.84 6.88
C LEU A 158 13.67 4.48 6.62
N ILE A 159 13.61 4.04 5.36
CA ILE A 159 13.03 2.75 4.96
C ILE A 159 13.78 1.59 5.61
N LEU A 160 15.11 1.59 5.53
CA LEU A 160 15.93 0.53 6.14
C LEU A 160 15.78 0.49 7.67
N ARG A 161 15.65 1.64 8.33
CA ARG A 161 15.39 1.71 9.79
C ARG A 161 13.99 1.20 10.15
N LEU A 162 12.99 1.55 9.35
CA LEU A 162 11.61 1.10 9.53
C LEU A 162 11.51 -0.43 9.42
N THR A 163 12.19 -1.02 8.45
CA THR A 163 12.13 -2.47 8.16
C THR A 163 13.11 -3.30 9.00
N ALA A 164 14.13 -2.68 9.59
CA ALA A 164 15.02 -3.35 10.54
C ALA A 164 14.36 -3.63 11.90
N ALA A 165 13.21 -3.00 12.19
CA ALA A 165 12.40 -3.35 13.35
C ALA A 165 11.85 -4.78 13.19
N PRO A 166 11.83 -5.62 14.24
CA PRO A 166 11.21 -6.94 14.13
C PRO A 166 9.74 -6.76 13.76
N ALA A 167 9.38 -7.20 12.56
CA ALA A 167 7.98 -7.21 12.14
C ALA A 167 7.15 -8.01 13.16
N PRO A 168 5.94 -7.57 13.52
CA PRO A 168 5.03 -8.41 14.25
C PRO A 168 4.90 -9.71 13.47
N ARG A 169 5.08 -10.85 14.15
CA ARG A 169 5.01 -12.19 13.54
C ARG A 169 3.59 -12.46 13.03
N THR A 170 3.19 -11.82 11.97
CA THR A 170 2.14 -12.32 11.11
C THR A 170 2.81 -13.34 10.19
N ASN A 171 2.38 -14.59 10.28
CA ASN A 171 2.87 -15.69 9.45
C ASN A 171 2.89 -15.23 7.98
N GLY A 172 4.07 -14.99 7.40
CA GLY A 172 4.18 -14.65 6.00
C GLY A 172 5.32 -13.69 5.59
N SER A 173 6.18 -13.25 6.50
CA SER A 173 7.36 -12.47 6.09
C SER A 173 8.46 -13.40 5.57
N HIS A 174 8.43 -13.65 4.27
CA HIS A 174 9.53 -14.25 3.56
C HIS A 174 10.22 -13.20 2.70
N HIS A 175 11.33 -12.68 3.15
CA HIS A 175 12.37 -12.11 2.31
C HIS A 175 12.93 -13.24 1.45
N GLY A 176 12.47 -13.35 0.22
CA GLY A 176 12.89 -14.38 -0.72
C GLY A 176 12.11 -14.28 -2.03
N ALA A 177 12.38 -13.23 -2.82
CA ALA A 177 11.89 -13.14 -4.20
C ALA A 177 12.37 -14.29 -5.09
N ASP A 178 13.36 -15.08 -4.65
CA ASP A 178 14.01 -16.13 -5.46
C ASP A 178 13.25 -17.46 -5.48
N GLY A 179 12.25 -17.66 -4.66
CA GLY A 179 11.46 -18.88 -4.62
C GLY A 179 10.35 -18.93 -5.67
N LEU A 180 9.84 -20.14 -5.99
CA LEU A 180 8.69 -20.33 -6.89
C LEU A 180 7.46 -19.52 -6.43
N HIS A 181 7.23 -19.42 -5.12
CA HIS A 181 6.14 -18.60 -4.57
C HIS A 181 6.32 -17.11 -4.89
N GLY A 182 7.54 -16.54 -4.74
CA GLY A 182 7.81 -15.14 -5.09
C GLY A 182 7.54 -14.86 -6.57
N ARG A 183 8.08 -15.68 -7.47
CA ARG A 183 7.82 -15.56 -8.93
C ARG A 183 6.35 -15.72 -9.28
N PHE A 184 5.61 -16.57 -8.56
CA PHE A 184 4.16 -16.69 -8.74
C PHE A 184 3.43 -15.41 -8.31
N ARG A 185 3.81 -14.78 -7.20
CA ARG A 185 3.23 -13.51 -6.76
C ARG A 185 3.43 -12.41 -7.79
N ASP A 186 4.64 -12.26 -8.33
CA ASP A 186 4.95 -11.27 -9.35
C ASP A 186 4.14 -11.49 -10.62
N LEU A 187 4.04 -12.75 -11.06
CA LEU A 187 3.23 -13.14 -12.20
C LEU A 187 1.74 -12.90 -11.94
N LEU A 188 1.25 -13.18 -10.73
CA LEU A 188 -0.12 -12.92 -10.32
C LEU A 188 -0.46 -11.44 -10.40
N GLU A 189 0.40 -10.55 -9.90
CA GLU A 189 0.20 -9.10 -10.01
C GLU A 189 0.12 -8.61 -11.46
N ARG A 190 0.84 -9.23 -12.36
CA ARG A 190 0.82 -8.89 -13.78
C ARG A 190 -0.45 -9.39 -14.48
N ASP A 191 -0.88 -10.61 -14.19
CA ASP A 191 -1.83 -11.35 -15.01
C ASP A 191 -3.21 -11.56 -14.35
N PHE A 192 -3.44 -11.19 -13.09
CA PHE A 192 -4.68 -11.49 -12.35
C PHE A 192 -5.97 -11.02 -13.04
N ALA A 193 -5.90 -9.95 -13.83
CA ALA A 193 -7.05 -9.41 -14.53
C ALA A 193 -7.44 -10.19 -15.79
N VAL A 194 -6.54 -11.03 -16.31
CA VAL A 194 -6.75 -11.78 -17.57
C VAL A 194 -6.68 -13.29 -17.39
N ALA A 195 -6.04 -13.78 -16.33
CA ALA A 195 -5.82 -15.20 -16.07
C ALA A 195 -6.34 -15.59 -14.66
N HIS A 196 -7.41 -16.39 -14.62
CA HIS A 196 -8.08 -16.80 -13.38
C HIS A 196 -7.81 -18.26 -13.00
N ASP A 197 -7.10 -19.01 -13.85
CA ASP A 197 -6.80 -20.43 -13.68
C ASP A 197 -5.35 -20.66 -13.23
N VAL A 198 -5.13 -21.67 -12.40
CA VAL A 198 -3.82 -22.04 -11.87
C VAL A 198 -2.89 -22.58 -12.96
N GLU A 199 -3.45 -23.20 -13.99
CA GLU A 199 -2.72 -23.80 -15.11
C GLU A 199 -1.95 -22.77 -15.90
N HIS A 200 -2.53 -21.57 -16.12
CA HIS A 200 -1.84 -20.46 -16.77
C HIS A 200 -0.53 -20.13 -16.02
N TYR A 201 -0.61 -19.90 -14.73
CA TYR A 201 0.54 -19.52 -13.92
C TYR A 201 1.59 -20.63 -13.84
N ALA A 202 1.16 -21.86 -13.63
CA ALA A 202 2.05 -23.01 -13.59
C ALA A 202 2.81 -23.16 -14.91
N ARG A 203 2.13 -23.05 -16.05
CA ARG A 203 2.71 -23.15 -17.40
C ARG A 203 3.72 -22.03 -17.67
N VAL A 204 3.37 -20.76 -17.36
CA VAL A 204 4.27 -19.61 -17.56
C VAL A 204 5.53 -19.73 -16.72
N LEU A 205 5.39 -20.25 -15.50
CA LEU A 205 6.52 -20.46 -14.58
C LEU A 205 7.34 -21.71 -14.90
N GLY A 206 6.89 -22.59 -15.82
CA GLY A 206 7.58 -23.82 -16.18
C GLY A 206 7.41 -24.96 -15.15
N TYR A 207 6.32 -24.98 -14.40
CA TYR A 207 6.04 -25.98 -13.36
C TYR A 207 4.68 -26.62 -13.54
N SER A 208 4.45 -27.74 -12.84
CA SER A 208 3.10 -28.32 -12.70
C SER A 208 2.26 -27.55 -11.67
N SER A 209 0.93 -27.54 -11.83
CA SER A 209 -0.01 -26.97 -10.85
C SER A 209 0.17 -27.57 -9.46
N ARG A 210 0.56 -28.86 -9.37
CA ARG A 210 0.87 -29.55 -8.10
C ARG A 210 2.13 -28.97 -7.44
N THR A 211 3.17 -28.70 -8.22
CA THR A 211 4.42 -28.08 -7.70
C THR A 211 4.17 -26.70 -7.19
N LEU A 212 3.40 -25.90 -7.96
CA LEU A 212 3.01 -24.56 -7.56
C LEU A 212 2.17 -24.57 -6.28
N SER A 213 1.18 -25.47 -6.18
CA SER A 213 0.35 -25.61 -4.97
C SER A 213 1.16 -25.97 -3.74
N ARG A 214 2.15 -26.86 -3.87
CA ARG A 214 3.03 -27.19 -2.75
C ARG A 214 3.88 -26.00 -2.32
N ALA A 215 4.40 -25.23 -3.27
CA ALA A 215 5.21 -24.05 -2.97
C ALA A 215 4.41 -22.97 -2.22
N THR A 216 3.19 -22.66 -2.65
CA THR A 216 2.33 -21.67 -1.98
C THR A 216 1.84 -22.18 -0.61
N GLN A 217 1.48 -23.46 -0.51
CA GLN A 217 1.08 -24.07 0.76
C GLN A 217 2.20 -24.02 1.79
N THR A 218 3.44 -24.31 1.38
CA THR A 218 4.60 -24.25 2.29
C THR A 218 4.94 -22.81 2.71
N ALA A 219 4.79 -21.85 1.78
CA ALA A 219 5.21 -20.47 2.01
C ALA A 219 4.20 -19.66 2.85
N VAL A 220 2.89 -19.82 2.57
CA VAL A 220 1.84 -18.94 3.13
C VAL A 220 0.56 -19.68 3.55
N ASP A 221 0.59 -21.02 3.58
CA ASP A 221 -0.55 -21.88 3.93
C ASP A 221 -1.81 -21.62 3.08
N GLN A 222 -1.62 -21.25 1.80
CA GLN A 222 -2.69 -20.98 0.85
C GLN A 222 -2.49 -21.75 -0.44
N THR A 223 -3.58 -22.07 -1.14
CA THR A 223 -3.52 -22.59 -2.50
C THR A 223 -3.36 -21.45 -3.52
N PRO A 224 -2.74 -21.69 -4.69
CA PRO A 224 -2.65 -20.69 -5.76
C PRO A 224 -4.03 -20.16 -6.18
N LYS A 225 -5.05 -21.02 -6.18
CA LYS A 225 -6.42 -20.64 -6.51
C LYS A 225 -7.01 -19.63 -5.51
N GLN A 226 -6.77 -19.83 -4.23
CA GLN A 226 -7.17 -18.86 -3.19
C GLN A 226 -6.48 -17.51 -3.40
N MET A 227 -5.17 -17.52 -3.61
CA MET A 227 -4.39 -16.29 -3.84
C MET A 227 -4.89 -15.53 -5.08
N ILE A 228 -5.19 -16.22 -6.19
CA ILE A 228 -5.76 -15.61 -7.41
C ILE A 228 -7.12 -14.99 -7.10
N GLN A 229 -8.00 -15.73 -6.44
CA GLN A 229 -9.35 -15.25 -6.11
C GLN A 229 -9.33 -14.06 -5.16
N GLU A 230 -8.50 -14.09 -4.13
CA GLU A 230 -8.33 -12.97 -3.19
C GLU A 230 -7.78 -11.73 -3.90
N ARG A 231 -6.81 -11.89 -4.79
CA ARG A 231 -6.24 -10.78 -5.56
C ARG A 231 -7.28 -10.11 -6.47
N ILE A 232 -8.07 -10.90 -7.18
CA ILE A 232 -9.15 -10.40 -8.04
C ILE A 232 -10.21 -9.69 -7.19
N ALA A 233 -10.63 -10.29 -6.07
CA ALA A 233 -11.63 -9.72 -5.18
C ALA A 233 -11.16 -8.40 -4.57
N LEU A 234 -9.88 -8.30 -4.18
CA LEU A 234 -9.29 -7.07 -3.67
C LEU A 234 -9.31 -5.96 -4.73
N GLU A 235 -8.92 -6.23 -5.98
CA GLU A 235 -8.96 -5.22 -7.03
C GLU A 235 -10.40 -4.80 -7.36
N ALA A 236 -11.33 -5.75 -7.37
CA ALA A 236 -12.75 -5.46 -7.53
C ALA A 236 -13.26 -4.51 -6.43
N ALA A 237 -12.90 -4.78 -5.17
CA ALA A 237 -13.25 -3.94 -4.03
C ALA A 237 -12.66 -2.53 -4.15
N ARG A 238 -11.37 -2.41 -4.55
CA ARG A 238 -10.70 -1.13 -4.80
C ARG A 238 -11.41 -0.30 -5.88
N LEU A 239 -11.75 -0.93 -7.02
CA LEU A 239 -12.47 -0.27 -8.11
C LEU A 239 -13.89 0.14 -7.70
N LEU A 240 -14.60 -0.69 -6.96
CA LEU A 240 -15.94 -0.37 -6.44
C LEU A 240 -15.92 0.78 -5.44
N ALA A 241 -14.93 0.86 -4.58
CA ALA A 241 -14.81 1.91 -3.56
C ALA A 241 -14.35 3.25 -4.13
N HIS A 242 -13.41 3.23 -5.10
CA HIS A 242 -12.71 4.45 -5.53
C HIS A 242 -13.18 5.00 -6.88
N SER A 243 -13.87 4.21 -7.71
CA SER A 243 -14.30 4.67 -9.04
C SER A 243 -15.81 4.80 -9.15
N SER A 244 -16.24 5.66 -10.09
CA SER A 244 -17.65 5.79 -10.50
C SER A 244 -18.06 4.78 -11.58
N LEU A 245 -17.16 3.89 -12.01
CA LEU A 245 -17.45 2.90 -13.05
C LEU A 245 -18.64 2.01 -12.65
N ALA A 246 -19.53 1.72 -13.59
CA ALA A 246 -20.58 0.73 -13.37
C ALA A 246 -19.99 -0.66 -13.12
N VAL A 247 -20.78 -1.57 -12.54
CA VAL A 247 -20.33 -2.93 -12.21
C VAL A 247 -19.88 -3.71 -13.45
N ALA A 248 -20.56 -3.53 -14.58
CA ALA A 248 -20.23 -4.25 -15.82
C ALA A 248 -18.85 -3.89 -16.40
N PRO A 249 -18.45 -2.62 -16.55
CA PRO A 249 -17.06 -2.27 -16.91
C PRO A 249 -16.01 -2.79 -15.93
N ILE A 250 -16.28 -2.80 -14.62
CA ILE A 250 -15.37 -3.38 -13.63
C ILE A 250 -15.21 -4.89 -13.87
N ALA A 251 -16.32 -5.61 -14.06
CA ALA A 251 -16.30 -7.03 -14.37
C ALA A 251 -15.48 -7.34 -15.62
N ALA A 252 -15.71 -6.60 -16.70
CA ALA A 252 -14.98 -6.76 -17.96
C ALA A 252 -13.47 -6.49 -17.78
N GLY A 253 -13.11 -5.41 -17.07
CA GLY A 253 -11.71 -5.06 -16.79
C GLY A 253 -10.98 -6.08 -15.90
N LEU A 254 -11.72 -6.92 -15.16
CA LEU A 254 -11.21 -8.02 -14.36
C LEU A 254 -11.34 -9.40 -15.05
N GLY A 255 -11.57 -9.43 -16.38
CA GLY A 255 -11.60 -10.66 -17.16
C GLY A 255 -12.90 -11.48 -17.08
N PHE A 256 -13.96 -10.96 -16.47
CA PHE A 256 -15.25 -11.64 -16.44
C PHE A 256 -16.05 -11.33 -17.71
N ARG A 257 -16.46 -12.37 -18.42
CA ARG A 257 -17.29 -12.24 -19.63
C ARG A 257 -18.73 -11.80 -19.33
N ASP A 258 -19.23 -12.14 -18.14
CA ASP A 258 -20.59 -11.85 -17.69
C ASP A 258 -20.56 -11.13 -16.33
N PRO A 259 -21.18 -9.94 -16.21
CA PRO A 259 -21.32 -9.23 -14.94
C PRO A 259 -22.04 -10.02 -13.83
N SER A 260 -22.90 -10.97 -14.18
CA SER A 260 -23.59 -11.84 -13.21
C SER A 260 -22.60 -12.81 -12.57
N ASN A 261 -21.68 -13.38 -13.36
CA ASN A 261 -20.60 -14.24 -12.86
C ASN A 261 -19.66 -13.48 -11.94
N PHE A 262 -19.32 -12.24 -12.30
CA PHE A 262 -18.56 -11.35 -11.43
C PHE A 262 -19.30 -11.08 -10.12
N SER A 263 -20.58 -10.74 -10.17
CA SER A 263 -21.38 -10.45 -8.97
C SER A 263 -21.45 -11.66 -8.02
N THR A 264 -21.64 -12.86 -8.57
CA THR A 264 -21.63 -14.11 -7.82
C THR A 264 -20.25 -14.37 -7.20
N PHE A 265 -19.19 -14.21 -7.98
CA PHE A 265 -17.80 -14.33 -7.52
C PHE A 265 -17.51 -13.36 -6.38
N PHE A 266 -17.79 -12.07 -6.58
CA PHE A 266 -17.52 -11.03 -5.59
C PHE A 266 -18.29 -11.26 -4.29
N THR A 267 -19.58 -11.60 -4.39
CA THR A 267 -20.42 -11.90 -3.22
C THR A 267 -19.88 -13.11 -2.45
N ARG A 268 -19.43 -14.15 -3.15
CA ARG A 268 -18.82 -15.32 -2.50
C ARG A 268 -17.53 -14.98 -1.76
N GLN A 269 -16.70 -14.06 -2.30
CA GLN A 269 -15.42 -13.67 -1.69
C GLN A 269 -15.59 -12.69 -0.53
N THR A 270 -16.59 -11.78 -0.59
CA THR A 270 -16.72 -10.65 0.35
C THR A 270 -17.95 -10.76 1.26
N GLY A 271 -18.85 -11.68 1.00
CA GLY A 271 -20.12 -11.81 1.72
C GLY A 271 -21.22 -10.83 1.31
N ILE A 272 -20.92 -9.83 0.46
CA ILE A 272 -21.89 -8.79 0.07
C ILE A 272 -21.86 -8.50 -1.43
N ALA A 273 -23.01 -8.11 -1.99
CA ALA A 273 -23.11 -7.78 -3.42
C ALA A 273 -22.30 -6.52 -3.78
N PRO A 274 -21.76 -6.44 -5.03
CA PRO A 274 -20.93 -5.31 -5.47
C PRO A 274 -21.56 -3.93 -5.27
N THR A 275 -22.83 -3.78 -5.61
CA THR A 275 -23.58 -2.52 -5.46
C THR A 275 -23.78 -2.12 -4.00
N LYS A 276 -24.02 -3.09 -3.11
CA LYS A 276 -24.15 -2.87 -1.67
C LYS A 276 -22.79 -2.48 -1.07
N PHE A 277 -21.70 -3.15 -1.48
CA PHE A 277 -20.34 -2.82 -1.07
C PHE A 277 -20.00 -1.37 -1.43
N ARG A 278 -20.23 -0.96 -2.67
CA ARG A 278 -20.03 0.43 -3.11
C ARG A 278 -20.75 1.43 -2.23
N ARG A 279 -22.04 1.20 -1.98
CA ARG A 279 -22.87 2.09 -1.16
C ARG A 279 -22.30 2.23 0.25
N GLN A 280 -21.89 1.14 0.87
CA GLN A 280 -21.28 1.16 2.19
C GLN A 280 -20.00 1.99 2.21
N GLN A 281 -19.11 1.82 1.21
CA GLN A 281 -17.87 2.60 1.15
C GLN A 281 -18.11 4.09 0.92
N GLN A 282 -19.13 4.46 0.17
CA GLN A 282 -19.51 5.86 -0.05
C GLN A 282 -20.18 6.50 1.18
N GLN A 283 -21.00 5.76 1.90
CA GLN A 283 -21.65 6.23 3.13
C GLN A 283 -20.64 6.46 4.27
N SER A 284 -19.69 5.56 4.46
CA SER A 284 -18.60 5.72 5.43
C SER A 284 -17.69 6.94 5.16
N ALA A 285 -17.77 7.55 3.98
CA ALA A 285 -17.07 8.78 3.63
C ALA A 285 -17.89 10.05 3.94
N THR A 286 -19.18 9.91 4.27
CA THR A 286 -20.13 11.03 4.42
C THR A 286 -20.60 11.21 5.88
N GLU A 287 -20.33 10.23 6.76
CA GLU A 287 -20.61 10.39 8.18
C GLU A 287 -19.52 11.27 8.82
N PRO A 288 -19.93 12.38 9.49
CA PRO A 288 -19.03 13.35 10.10
C PRO A 288 -18.32 12.81 11.35
#